data_88b6d513beeb1138bdd77ef65029a45f
#
_entry.id   88b6d513beeb1138bdd77ef65029a45f
#
_cell.length_a   1.000
_cell.length_b   1.000
_cell.length_c   1.000
_cell.angle_alpha   90.00
_cell.angle_beta   90.00
_cell.angle_gamma   90.00
#
_symmetry.space_group_name_H-M   'P 1'
#
loop_
_entity.id
_entity.type
_entity.pdbx_description
1 polymer ?
#
loop_
_entity_poly.entity_id
_entity_poly.type
_entity_poly.pdbx_seq_one_letter_code
_entity_poly.pdbx_strand_id
1 'polypeptide(L)'
;PRAGFGEINLPAKQNGSSIMPGKVNPVIPEVVNQVAFNIIGNDMTITMAAEAGQLELNAFEPIIFYCMFQSIDTLGYAVETLVDNCIVGITANEERCRQLVENSVGIITAICPHVGYEKTADIAKKAINSNESVRSLILKENIMDEEELSRILDPIHMTEPGISGKDVLMKI
;
A
#
# COMPACT_ATOMS: atom_id res chain seq x y z
N PRO A 1 14.17 -1.78 -5.47
CA PRO A 1 13.98 -2.50 -6.73
C PRO A 1 13.22 -1.64 -7.74
N ARG A 2 13.59 -1.78 -9.00
CA ARG A 2 12.92 -1.05 -10.09
C ARG A 2 11.69 -1.79 -10.63
N ALA A 3 11.43 -2.99 -10.12
CA ALA A 3 10.23 -3.75 -10.38
C ALA A 3 9.18 -3.49 -9.28
N GLY A 4 7.90 -3.56 -9.62
CA GLY A 4 6.79 -3.24 -8.73
C GLY A 4 6.28 -1.81 -8.92
N PHE A 5 5.44 -1.35 -8.00
CA PHE A 5 4.76 -0.04 -8.12
C PHE A 5 5.72 1.14 -8.01
N GLY A 6 6.77 1.02 -7.19
CA GLY A 6 7.77 2.07 -7.00
C GLY A 6 7.25 3.31 -6.30
N GLU A 7 6.22 3.17 -5.45
CA GLU A 7 5.57 4.28 -4.75
C GLU A 7 6.34 4.78 -3.54
N ILE A 8 7.08 3.86 -2.89
CA ILE A 8 7.90 4.18 -1.71
C ILE A 8 9.32 3.69 -1.88
N ASN A 9 10.25 4.33 -1.18
CA ASN A 9 11.63 3.90 -1.06
C ASN A 9 11.90 3.48 0.39
N LEU A 10 12.46 2.30 0.56
CA LEU A 10 12.92 1.79 1.86
C LEU A 10 14.39 2.18 2.08
N PRO A 11 14.82 2.37 3.34
CA PRO A 11 16.23 2.58 3.65
C PRO A 11 17.08 1.42 3.18
N ALA A 12 18.20 1.72 2.53
CA ALA A 12 19.19 0.72 2.15
C ALA A 12 20.00 0.31 3.38
N LYS A 13 19.80 -0.91 3.88
CA LYS A 13 20.50 -1.43 5.09
C LYS A 13 21.57 -2.48 4.78
N GLN A 14 21.43 -3.17 3.65
CA GLN A 14 22.36 -4.23 3.27
C GLN A 14 22.46 -4.35 1.76
N ASN A 15 23.65 -4.64 1.25
CA ASN A 15 23.83 -5.02 -0.15
C ASN A 15 23.06 -6.31 -0.44
N GLY A 16 22.27 -6.32 -1.50
CA GLY A 16 21.45 -7.48 -1.86
C GLY A 16 22.23 -8.61 -2.52
N SER A 17 23.48 -8.37 -2.96
CA SER A 17 24.33 -9.36 -3.61
C SER A 17 25.75 -8.83 -3.75
N SER A 18 26.74 -9.72 -3.60
CA SER A 18 28.15 -9.43 -3.92
C SER A 18 28.45 -9.40 -5.43
N ILE A 19 27.58 -10.00 -6.25
CA ILE A 19 27.76 -10.14 -7.70
C ILE A 19 27.06 -9.02 -8.47
N MET A 20 26.00 -8.42 -7.90
CA MET A 20 25.20 -7.36 -8.55
C MET A 20 25.39 -6.03 -7.83
N PRO A 21 26.32 -5.18 -8.29
CA PRO A 21 26.52 -3.86 -7.71
C PRO A 21 25.24 -3.02 -7.70
N GLY A 22 24.95 -2.36 -6.59
CA GLY A 22 23.78 -1.51 -6.44
C GLY A 22 22.45 -2.25 -6.19
N LYS A 23 22.45 -3.59 -6.09
CA LYS A 23 21.28 -4.33 -5.66
C LYS A 23 21.05 -4.13 -4.16
N VAL A 24 19.85 -3.69 -3.78
CA VAL A 24 19.40 -3.56 -2.39
C VAL A 24 18.12 -4.37 -2.23
N ASN A 25 18.09 -5.25 -1.24
CA ASN A 25 16.90 -6.02 -0.89
C ASN A 25 16.21 -5.40 0.34
N PRO A 26 14.89 -5.59 0.52
CA PRO A 26 14.15 -5.15 1.70
C PRO A 26 14.41 -6.09 2.89
N VAL A 27 15.67 -6.21 3.32
CA VAL A 27 16.12 -7.22 4.29
C VAL A 27 15.44 -7.10 5.66
N ILE A 28 15.09 -5.89 6.10
CA ILE A 28 14.40 -5.71 7.38
C ILE A 28 12.99 -6.29 7.35
N PRO A 29 12.11 -5.97 6.37
CA PRO A 29 10.84 -6.68 6.20
C PRO A 29 10.98 -8.20 6.04
N GLU A 30 12.02 -8.66 5.34
CA GLU A 30 12.30 -10.10 5.18
C GLU A 30 12.60 -10.78 6.52
N VAL A 31 13.37 -10.14 7.41
CA VAL A 31 13.64 -10.64 8.77
C VAL A 31 12.35 -10.71 9.59
N VAL A 32 11.51 -9.67 9.53
CA VAL A 32 10.22 -9.67 10.23
C VAL A 32 9.32 -10.80 9.76
N ASN A 33 9.28 -11.08 8.46
CA ASN A 33 8.54 -12.22 7.93
C ASN A 33 9.07 -13.56 8.47
N GLN A 34 10.40 -13.74 8.58
CA GLN A 34 10.98 -14.94 9.13
C GLN A 34 10.63 -15.13 10.62
N VAL A 35 10.62 -14.04 11.39
CA VAL A 35 10.16 -14.06 12.80
C VAL A 35 8.68 -14.45 12.86
N ALA A 36 7.84 -13.87 12.00
CA ALA A 36 6.42 -14.22 11.93
C ALA A 36 6.20 -15.71 11.61
N PHE A 37 6.97 -16.27 10.66
CA PHE A 37 6.89 -17.70 10.34
C PHE A 37 7.29 -18.59 11.52
N ASN A 38 8.32 -18.19 12.29
CA ASN A 38 8.72 -18.91 13.48
C ASN A 38 7.63 -18.87 14.56
N ILE A 39 7.01 -17.71 14.79
CA ILE A 39 5.91 -17.54 15.77
C ILE A 39 4.71 -18.40 15.39
N ILE A 40 4.34 -18.46 14.11
CA ILE A 40 3.25 -19.34 13.64
C ILE A 40 3.58 -20.82 13.92
N GLY A 41 4.83 -21.22 13.73
CA GLY A 41 5.27 -22.57 14.09
C GLY A 41 5.20 -22.84 15.60
N ASN A 42 5.58 -21.88 16.43
CA ASN A 42 5.47 -21.94 17.89
C ASN A 42 4.00 -22.00 18.34
N ASP A 43 3.10 -21.24 17.71
CA ASP A 43 1.66 -21.27 18.00
C ASP A 43 1.07 -22.67 17.77
N MET A 44 1.46 -23.32 16.68
CA MET A 44 1.05 -24.71 16.42
C MET A 44 1.58 -25.67 17.53
N THR A 45 2.81 -25.49 17.94
CA THR A 45 3.40 -26.28 19.05
C THR A 45 2.62 -26.09 20.35
N ILE A 46 2.29 -24.84 20.68
CA ILE A 46 1.49 -24.49 21.86
C ILE A 46 0.08 -25.13 21.77
N THR A 47 -0.56 -25.03 20.61
CA THR A 47 -1.88 -25.63 20.37
C THR A 47 -1.87 -27.13 20.62
N MET A 48 -0.90 -27.87 20.07
CA MET A 48 -0.78 -29.31 20.26
C MET A 48 -0.48 -29.66 21.72
N ALA A 49 0.37 -28.91 22.37
CA ALA A 49 0.71 -29.12 23.79
C ALA A 49 -0.49 -28.82 24.70
N ALA A 50 -1.28 -27.81 24.40
CA ALA A 50 -2.50 -27.49 25.14
C ALA A 50 -3.56 -28.57 24.98
N GLU A 51 -3.76 -29.08 23.76
CA GLU A 51 -4.72 -30.17 23.46
C GLU A 51 -4.33 -31.49 24.17
N ALA A 52 -3.05 -31.75 24.34
CA ALA A 52 -2.56 -32.95 25.00
C ALA A 52 -2.72 -32.96 26.53
N GLY A 53 -3.17 -31.85 27.12
CA GLY A 53 -3.50 -31.76 28.54
C GLY A 53 -4.67 -32.65 28.95
N GLN A 54 -4.73 -33.06 30.22
CA GLN A 54 -5.80 -33.91 30.80
C GLN A 54 -6.47 -33.20 31.95
N LEU A 55 -7.71 -32.75 31.78
CA LEU A 55 -8.45 -31.93 32.72
C LEU A 55 -7.65 -30.67 33.14
N GLU A 56 -7.38 -30.47 34.40
CA GLU A 56 -6.59 -29.34 34.91
C GLU A 56 -5.08 -29.62 34.99
N LEU A 57 -4.60 -30.75 34.44
CA LEU A 57 -3.19 -31.11 34.43
C LEU A 57 -2.63 -31.13 33.01
N ASN A 58 -1.60 -30.34 32.77
CA ASN A 58 -0.86 -30.35 31.53
C ASN A 58 0.64 -30.53 31.76
N ALA A 59 1.15 -31.73 31.45
CA ALA A 59 2.59 -32.06 31.55
C ALA A 59 3.44 -31.34 30.51
N PHE A 60 2.85 -30.68 29.51
CA PHE A 60 3.51 -29.99 28.41
C PHE A 60 3.68 -28.49 28.63
N GLU A 61 3.34 -27.96 29.81
CA GLU A 61 3.56 -26.55 30.17
C GLU A 61 4.98 -26.04 29.86
N PRO A 62 6.08 -26.79 30.07
CA PRO A 62 7.43 -26.32 29.79
C PRO A 62 7.62 -25.91 28.32
N ILE A 63 7.07 -26.66 27.36
CA ILE A 63 7.21 -26.30 25.94
C ILE A 63 6.28 -25.13 25.57
N ILE A 64 5.11 -25.03 26.20
CA ILE A 64 4.20 -23.91 26.03
C ILE A 64 4.91 -22.60 26.43
N PHE A 65 5.46 -22.55 27.65
CA PHE A 65 6.15 -21.36 28.13
C PHE A 65 7.40 -21.04 27.31
N TYR A 66 8.18 -22.06 26.92
CA TYR A 66 9.33 -21.85 26.07
C TYR A 66 8.97 -21.19 24.73
N CYS A 67 8.00 -21.75 24.01
CA CYS A 67 7.54 -21.20 22.72
C CYS A 67 6.93 -19.82 22.88
N MET A 68 6.16 -19.58 23.93
CA MET A 68 5.52 -18.29 24.19
C MET A 68 6.55 -17.21 24.49
N PHE A 69 7.47 -17.43 25.42
CA PHE A 69 8.48 -16.43 25.78
C PHE A 69 9.44 -16.16 24.61
N GLN A 70 9.89 -17.20 23.90
CA GLN A 70 10.70 -17.03 22.71
C GLN A 70 9.97 -16.16 21.66
N SER A 71 8.67 -16.40 21.45
CA SER A 71 7.89 -15.63 20.48
C SER A 71 7.73 -14.17 20.90
N ILE A 72 7.48 -13.89 22.17
CA ILE A 72 7.37 -12.52 22.71
C ILE A 72 8.69 -11.76 22.52
N ASP A 73 9.82 -12.36 22.93
CA ASP A 73 11.12 -11.72 22.86
C ASP A 73 11.53 -11.45 21.40
N THR A 74 11.41 -12.46 20.54
CA THR A 74 11.81 -12.29 19.12
C THR A 74 10.90 -11.30 18.39
N LEU A 75 9.61 -11.28 18.70
CA LEU A 75 8.68 -10.30 18.14
C LEU A 75 9.03 -8.87 18.59
N GLY A 76 9.33 -8.68 19.86
CA GLY A 76 9.75 -7.38 20.40
C GLY A 76 10.93 -6.81 19.65
N TYR A 77 12.02 -7.57 19.52
CA TYR A 77 13.20 -7.15 18.76
C TYR A 77 12.94 -6.95 17.26
N ALA A 78 12.06 -7.77 16.66
CA ALA A 78 11.69 -7.62 15.26
C ALA A 78 10.92 -6.31 15.02
N VAL A 79 10.00 -5.94 15.92
CA VAL A 79 9.24 -4.68 15.84
C VAL A 79 10.15 -3.47 16.00
N GLU A 80 11.03 -3.46 17.01
CA GLU A 80 12.02 -2.38 17.20
C GLU A 80 12.90 -2.24 15.95
N THR A 81 13.45 -3.34 15.45
CA THR A 81 14.27 -3.33 14.23
C THR A 81 13.49 -2.82 13.02
N LEU A 82 12.21 -3.20 12.87
CA LEU A 82 11.36 -2.73 11.77
C LEU A 82 11.15 -1.21 11.84
N VAL A 83 10.86 -0.70 13.02
CA VAL A 83 10.64 0.75 13.22
C VAL A 83 11.93 1.52 12.91
N ASP A 84 13.02 1.19 13.59
CA ASP A 84 14.25 1.97 13.56
C ASP A 84 15.02 1.86 12.24
N ASN A 85 14.96 0.69 11.60
CA ASN A 85 15.76 0.39 10.42
C ASN A 85 14.96 0.38 9.10
N CYS A 86 13.63 0.50 9.16
CA CYS A 86 12.81 0.53 7.96
C CYS A 86 11.81 1.70 7.99
N ILE A 87 10.84 1.69 8.94
CA ILE A 87 9.69 2.62 8.89
C ILE A 87 10.14 4.08 8.98
N VAL A 88 11.03 4.41 9.92
CA VAL A 88 11.51 5.80 10.15
C VAL A 88 12.19 6.39 8.90
N GLY A 89 12.74 5.57 8.03
CA GLY A 89 13.45 6.02 6.83
C GLY A 89 12.68 5.83 5.53
N ILE A 90 11.39 5.50 5.57
CA ILE A 90 10.57 5.41 4.36
C ILE A 90 10.36 6.80 3.76
N THR A 91 10.57 6.93 2.45
CA THR A 91 10.24 8.13 1.69
C THR A 91 9.28 7.82 0.55
N ALA A 92 8.40 8.77 0.23
CA ALA A 92 7.49 8.64 -0.90
C ALA A 92 8.22 8.97 -2.22
N ASN A 93 7.85 8.24 -3.27
CA ASN A 93 8.19 8.56 -4.65
C ASN A 93 7.06 9.42 -5.25
N GLU A 94 6.99 10.68 -4.84
CA GLU A 94 5.87 11.58 -5.12
C GLU A 94 5.51 11.65 -6.60
N GLU A 95 6.51 11.81 -7.47
CA GLU A 95 6.30 11.86 -8.93
C GLU A 95 5.71 10.54 -9.46
N ARG A 96 6.18 9.40 -8.94
CA ARG A 96 5.65 8.09 -9.33
C ARG A 96 4.22 7.90 -8.84
N CYS A 97 3.92 8.29 -7.62
CA CYS A 97 2.57 8.25 -7.06
C CYS A 97 1.63 9.13 -7.88
N ARG A 98 2.05 10.35 -8.24
CA ARG A 98 1.28 11.27 -9.08
C ARG A 98 0.98 10.63 -10.44
N GLN A 99 1.98 10.07 -11.12
CA GLN A 99 1.81 9.41 -12.43
C GLN A 99 0.84 8.22 -12.35
N LEU A 100 0.87 7.43 -11.28
CA LEU A 100 -0.05 6.30 -11.09
C LEU A 100 -1.50 6.78 -10.96
N VAL A 101 -1.73 7.85 -10.21
CA VAL A 101 -3.07 8.45 -10.06
C VAL A 101 -3.54 9.06 -11.38
N GLU A 102 -2.73 9.91 -12.01
CA GLU A 102 -3.08 10.61 -13.27
C GLU A 102 -3.36 9.66 -14.43
N ASN A 103 -2.67 8.53 -14.49
CA ASN A 103 -2.88 7.51 -15.53
C ASN A 103 -3.95 6.49 -15.17
N SER A 104 -4.54 6.57 -13.96
CA SER A 104 -5.64 5.69 -13.58
C SER A 104 -6.94 6.12 -14.24
N VAL A 105 -7.63 5.21 -14.90
CA VAL A 105 -8.98 5.46 -15.41
C VAL A 105 -9.97 5.65 -14.26
N GLY A 106 -9.65 5.15 -13.07
CA GLY A 106 -10.51 5.26 -11.88
C GLY A 106 -10.80 6.69 -11.43
N ILE A 107 -9.90 7.66 -11.72
CA ILE A 107 -10.11 9.09 -11.39
C ILE A 107 -11.33 9.69 -12.10
N ILE A 108 -11.81 9.06 -13.17
CA ILE A 108 -12.99 9.51 -13.91
C ILE A 108 -14.26 9.55 -13.03
N THR A 109 -14.27 8.77 -11.95
CA THR A 109 -15.39 8.76 -10.99
C THR A 109 -15.58 10.14 -10.35
N ALA A 110 -14.50 10.89 -10.12
CA ALA A 110 -14.58 12.25 -9.59
C ALA A 110 -15.23 13.24 -10.60
N ILE A 111 -15.12 12.96 -11.89
CA ILE A 111 -15.70 13.79 -12.97
C ILE A 111 -17.20 13.53 -13.16
N CYS A 112 -17.66 12.32 -12.86
CA CYS A 112 -19.03 11.88 -13.13
C CYS A 112 -20.12 12.81 -12.59
N PRO A 113 -20.05 13.37 -11.36
CA PRO A 113 -21.03 14.33 -10.86
C PRO A 113 -21.11 15.62 -11.66
N HIS A 114 -20.05 16.01 -12.37
CA HIS A 114 -19.93 17.28 -13.09
C HIS A 114 -20.41 17.20 -14.53
N VAL A 115 -20.21 16.05 -15.21
CA VAL A 115 -20.55 15.91 -16.63
C VAL A 115 -21.61 14.87 -16.95
N GLY A 116 -22.03 14.11 -15.93
CA GLY A 116 -23.02 13.04 -16.06
C GLY A 116 -22.41 11.70 -16.50
N TYR A 117 -23.14 10.62 -16.25
CA TYR A 117 -22.67 9.25 -16.42
C TYR A 117 -22.32 8.89 -17.88
N GLU A 118 -23.19 9.22 -18.84
CA GLU A 118 -22.99 8.83 -20.24
C GLU A 118 -21.69 9.40 -20.81
N LYS A 119 -21.48 10.70 -20.61
CA LYS A 119 -20.27 11.40 -21.07
C LYS A 119 -19.01 10.86 -20.39
N THR A 120 -19.11 10.58 -19.09
CA THR A 120 -18.04 9.97 -18.29
C THR A 120 -17.68 8.58 -18.83
N ALA A 121 -18.66 7.75 -19.14
CA ALA A 121 -18.46 6.41 -19.67
C ALA A 121 -17.77 6.42 -21.05
N ASP A 122 -18.13 7.39 -21.91
CA ASP A 122 -17.50 7.55 -23.23
C ASP A 122 -16.03 7.98 -23.11
N ILE A 123 -15.71 8.91 -22.19
CA ILE A 123 -14.32 9.31 -21.92
C ILE A 123 -13.51 8.12 -21.39
N ALA A 124 -14.08 7.34 -20.45
CA ALA A 124 -13.42 6.16 -19.91
C ALA A 124 -13.07 5.14 -21.01
N LYS A 125 -14.01 4.85 -21.93
CA LYS A 125 -13.77 3.96 -23.07
C LYS A 125 -12.67 4.48 -23.99
N LYS A 126 -12.68 5.78 -24.28
CA LYS A 126 -11.65 6.43 -25.09
C LYS A 126 -10.29 6.32 -24.42
N ALA A 127 -10.18 6.60 -23.12
CA ALA A 127 -8.95 6.53 -22.37
C ALA A 127 -8.33 5.12 -22.42
N ILE A 128 -9.17 4.07 -22.21
CA ILE A 128 -8.74 2.67 -22.28
C ILE A 128 -8.24 2.30 -23.69
N ASN A 129 -8.95 2.74 -24.74
CA ASN A 129 -8.64 2.35 -26.10
C ASN A 129 -7.45 3.13 -26.71
N SER A 130 -7.26 4.39 -26.34
CA SER A 130 -6.20 5.25 -26.86
C SER A 130 -4.94 5.26 -26.00
N ASN A 131 -5.01 4.74 -24.77
CA ASN A 131 -3.97 4.88 -23.76
C ASN A 131 -3.62 6.35 -23.44
N GLU A 132 -4.55 7.27 -23.70
CA GLU A 132 -4.45 8.67 -23.27
C GLU A 132 -5.01 8.81 -21.84
N SER A 133 -4.45 9.75 -21.06
CA SER A 133 -4.98 10.02 -19.72
C SER A 133 -6.36 10.66 -19.79
N VAL A 134 -7.19 10.38 -18.77
CA VAL A 134 -8.52 11.01 -18.61
C VAL A 134 -8.44 12.54 -18.69
N ARG A 135 -7.42 13.12 -18.01
CA ARG A 135 -7.16 14.56 -18.02
C ARG A 135 -6.94 15.09 -19.43
N SER A 136 -6.07 14.44 -20.20
CA SER A 136 -5.78 14.84 -21.59
C SER A 136 -7.04 14.84 -22.47
N LEU A 137 -7.86 13.80 -22.36
CA LEU A 137 -9.10 13.68 -23.14
C LEU A 137 -10.13 14.76 -22.81
N ILE A 138 -10.32 15.07 -21.54
CA ILE A 138 -11.25 16.09 -21.07
C ILE A 138 -10.87 17.46 -21.62
N LEU A 139 -9.58 17.82 -21.56
CA LEU A 139 -9.08 19.09 -22.08
C LEU A 139 -9.16 19.15 -23.61
N LYS A 140 -8.78 18.07 -24.29
CA LYS A 140 -8.81 17.96 -25.77
C LYS A 140 -10.22 18.09 -26.34
N GLU A 141 -11.22 17.56 -25.64
CA GLU A 141 -12.63 17.66 -26.01
C GLU A 141 -13.32 18.93 -25.49
N ASN A 142 -12.58 19.82 -24.82
CA ASN A 142 -13.09 21.07 -24.23
C ASN A 142 -14.32 20.85 -23.32
N ILE A 143 -14.29 19.79 -22.51
CA ILE A 143 -15.38 19.44 -21.60
C ILE A 143 -15.32 20.31 -20.33
N MET A 144 -14.12 20.60 -19.85
CA MET A 144 -13.80 21.47 -18.73
C MET A 144 -12.52 22.22 -19.00
N ASP A 145 -12.33 23.35 -18.32
CA ASP A 145 -11.05 24.05 -18.34
C ASP A 145 -10.02 23.39 -17.38
N GLU A 146 -8.76 23.79 -17.52
CA GLU A 146 -7.65 23.22 -16.74
C GLU A 146 -7.76 23.54 -15.24
N GLU A 147 -8.31 24.71 -14.89
CA GLU A 147 -8.44 25.13 -13.49
C GLU A 147 -9.53 24.33 -12.77
N GLU A 148 -10.68 24.18 -13.41
CA GLU A 148 -11.79 23.36 -12.91
C GLU A 148 -11.38 21.89 -12.75
N LEU A 149 -10.75 21.35 -13.80
CA LEU A 149 -10.30 19.96 -13.82
C LEU A 149 -9.25 19.69 -12.72
N SER A 150 -8.32 20.61 -12.49
CA SER A 150 -7.31 20.49 -11.45
C SER A 150 -7.90 20.45 -10.04
N ARG A 151 -8.97 21.22 -9.79
CA ARG A 151 -9.68 21.18 -8.50
C ARG A 151 -10.44 19.87 -8.29
N ILE A 152 -11.10 19.37 -9.33
CA ILE A 152 -11.88 18.13 -9.27
C ILE A 152 -10.96 16.91 -9.08
N LEU A 153 -9.82 16.89 -9.76
CA LEU A 153 -8.86 15.80 -9.75
C LEU A 153 -7.73 15.97 -8.70
N ASP A 154 -7.89 16.91 -7.76
CA ASP A 154 -6.95 17.02 -6.63
C ASP A 154 -7.03 15.73 -5.78
N PRO A 155 -5.93 14.98 -5.62
CA PRO A 155 -5.93 13.73 -4.86
C PRO A 155 -6.40 13.89 -3.41
N ILE A 156 -6.13 15.03 -2.78
CA ILE A 156 -6.57 15.31 -1.41
C ILE A 156 -8.08 15.40 -1.37
N HIS A 157 -8.68 16.20 -2.24
CA HIS A 157 -10.14 16.37 -2.31
C HIS A 157 -10.85 15.07 -2.72
N MET A 158 -10.23 14.24 -3.57
CA MET A 158 -10.80 12.94 -3.95
C MET A 158 -10.85 11.93 -2.79
N THR A 159 -10.05 12.12 -1.73
CA THR A 159 -10.05 11.26 -0.55
C THR A 159 -11.01 11.71 0.54
N GLU A 160 -11.59 12.89 0.43
CA GLU A 160 -12.57 13.42 1.37
C GLU A 160 -13.99 12.92 1.04
N PRO A 161 -14.86 12.73 2.06
CA PRO A 161 -16.26 12.38 1.81
C PRO A 161 -17.00 13.49 1.07
N GLY A 162 -17.72 13.14 0.00
CA GLY A 162 -18.52 14.10 -0.77
C GLY A 162 -18.18 14.11 -2.25
N ILE A 163 -18.43 15.24 -2.91
CA ILE A 163 -18.15 15.46 -4.32
C ILE A 163 -16.89 16.34 -4.42
N SER A 164 -15.84 15.83 -5.03
CA SER A 164 -14.63 16.60 -5.31
C SER A 164 -14.95 17.77 -6.22
N GLY A 165 -14.43 18.96 -5.93
CA GLY A 165 -14.71 20.17 -6.70
C GLY A 165 -16.18 20.62 -6.63
N LYS A 166 -16.87 20.43 -5.50
CA LYS A 166 -18.29 20.81 -5.33
C LYS A 166 -18.57 22.28 -5.61
N ASP A 167 -17.60 23.15 -5.38
CA ASP A 167 -17.67 24.58 -5.68
C ASP A 167 -17.78 24.87 -7.18
N VAL A 168 -17.29 23.99 -8.05
CA VAL A 168 -17.44 24.06 -9.50
C VAL A 168 -18.90 23.77 -9.91
N LEU A 169 -19.58 22.82 -9.24
CA LEU A 169 -20.99 22.50 -9.51
C LEU A 169 -21.94 23.65 -9.20
N MET A 170 -21.63 24.52 -8.25
CA MET A 170 -22.49 25.62 -7.83
C MET A 170 -22.47 26.81 -8.81
N LYS A 171 -21.67 26.76 -9.88
CA LYS A 171 -21.56 27.79 -10.92
C LYS A 171 -22.43 27.52 -12.14
N ILE A 172 -23.09 26.35 -12.22
CA ILE A 172 -24.00 25.94 -13.26
C ILE A 172 -25.45 26.12 -12.77
#